data_7c4e5139dc2a2560967ebf680e350553
#
_entry.id   7c4e5139dc2a2560967ebf680e350553
#
_cell.length_a   1.000
_cell.length_b   1.000
_cell.length_c   1.000
_cell.angle_alpha   90.00
_cell.angle_beta   90.00
_cell.angle_gamma   90.00
#
_symmetry.space_group_name_H-M   'P 1'
#
loop_
_entity.id
_entity.type
_entity.pdbx_description
1 polymer ?
#
loop_
_entity_poly.entity_id
_entity_poly.type
_entity_poly.pdbx_seq_one_letter_code
_entity_poly.pdbx_strand_id
1 'polypeptide(L)'
;FQDHVMADTKQLLSSTMDAATLQRHLAEFDEKVQRAVASSQSILNLSIENTARHLYGRMDAITTNSNQVSEALNTSVNTLLNKFENSSSKGQLSENLLFNVLGDLYPTAEVLQVGQTKETGDIMLRRNDRPTVLVENKDWTRPVPQNEVSKFIRDIDIQRCSGIFLSQNGGITCRENFEVEIINGRVLVYVHEVRNDPILIKMAVDIIDRVEPALSEVTSIGELGTEETIPKELVKQMNVELAAFVESKLAIVNTAKTFQKTLLKQLDDLRMPALEEYLGARFSTTTNAGYKCEFCDYAHPTKQGRAAHMRGCPHRKKPPQEI
;
A
#
# COMPACT_ATOMS: atom_id res chain seq x y z
N PHE A 1 6.64 54.67 -15.96
CA PHE A 1 5.28 54.61 -16.58
C PHE A 1 4.36 55.65 -16.01
N GLN A 2 4.29 55.87 -14.68
CA GLN A 2 3.49 56.90 -14.04
C GLN A 2 3.89 58.32 -14.44
N ASP A 3 5.18 58.59 -14.58
CA ASP A 3 5.70 59.92 -14.94
C ASP A 3 5.39 60.31 -16.40
N HIS A 4 5.36 59.34 -17.31
CA HIS A 4 4.96 59.59 -18.71
C HIS A 4 3.44 59.89 -18.82
N VAL A 5 2.63 59.09 -18.07
CA VAL A 5 1.18 59.34 -18.06
C VAL A 5 0.82 60.70 -17.43
N MET A 6 1.57 61.09 -16.40
CA MET A 6 1.37 62.45 -15.79
C MET A 6 1.84 63.58 -16.72
N ALA A 7 2.91 63.39 -17.47
CA ALA A 7 3.40 64.39 -18.42
C ALA A 7 2.42 64.58 -19.60
N ASP A 8 1.93 63.47 -20.16
CA ASP A 8 0.92 63.51 -21.25
C ASP A 8 -0.40 64.11 -20.80
N THR A 9 -0.84 63.80 -19.55
CA THR A 9 -2.06 64.38 -18.98
C THR A 9 -1.92 65.89 -18.74
N LYS A 10 -0.73 66.33 -18.32
CA LYS A 10 -0.48 67.77 -18.12
C LYS A 10 -0.40 68.53 -19.43
N GLN A 11 0.12 67.94 -20.50
CA GLN A 11 0.17 68.49 -21.83
C GLN A 11 -1.22 68.59 -22.48
N LEU A 12 -2.06 67.59 -22.27
CA LEU A 12 -3.47 67.57 -22.68
C LEU A 12 -4.34 68.64 -21.96
N LEU A 13 -4.06 68.88 -20.67
CA LEU A 13 -4.77 69.90 -19.89
C LEU A 13 -4.30 71.32 -20.20
N SER A 14 -3.13 71.52 -20.78
CA SER A 14 -2.59 72.86 -21.13
C SER A 14 -3.05 73.39 -22.51
N SER A 15 -3.51 72.46 -23.38
CA SER A 15 -4.18 72.90 -24.64
C SER A 15 -5.65 73.20 -24.36
N THR A 16 -6.10 74.31 -24.78
CA THR A 16 -7.52 74.78 -24.76
C THR A 16 -8.34 73.84 -25.68
N MET A 17 -8.53 72.58 -25.20
CA MET A 17 -9.43 71.67 -25.88
C MET A 17 -10.87 72.04 -25.53
N ASP A 18 -11.64 72.29 -26.55
CA ASP A 18 -13.09 72.46 -26.46
C ASP A 18 -13.71 71.22 -25.76
N ALA A 19 -14.67 71.44 -24.85
CA ALA A 19 -15.33 70.37 -24.07
C ALA A 19 -15.90 69.27 -24.98
N ALA A 20 -16.29 69.56 -26.19
CA ALA A 20 -16.74 68.57 -27.17
C ALA A 20 -15.63 67.64 -27.65
N THR A 21 -14.41 68.11 -27.77
CA THR A 21 -13.25 67.35 -28.19
C THR A 21 -12.76 66.38 -27.06
N LEU A 22 -12.81 66.87 -25.82
CA LEU A 22 -12.52 66.03 -24.64
C LEU A 22 -13.54 64.90 -24.48
N GLN A 23 -14.82 65.20 -24.66
CA GLN A 23 -15.89 64.18 -24.64
C GLN A 23 -15.72 63.13 -25.74
N ARG A 24 -15.28 63.50 -26.93
CA ARG A 24 -15.01 62.57 -28.02
C ARG A 24 -13.86 61.66 -27.68
N HIS A 25 -12.74 62.17 -27.15
CA HIS A 25 -11.60 61.35 -26.76
C HIS A 25 -11.91 60.42 -25.61
N LEU A 26 -12.73 60.81 -24.63
CA LEU A 26 -13.20 59.96 -23.57
C LEU A 26 -14.09 58.84 -24.13
N ALA A 27 -14.99 59.13 -25.04
CA ALA A 27 -15.83 58.09 -25.69
C ALA A 27 -15.02 57.11 -26.52
N GLU A 28 -14.01 57.58 -27.28
CA GLU A 28 -13.07 56.72 -28.04
C GLU A 28 -12.21 55.85 -27.13
N PHE A 29 -11.80 56.39 -25.98
CA PHE A 29 -11.05 55.63 -24.99
C PHE A 29 -11.90 54.55 -24.34
N ASP A 30 -13.15 54.91 -23.94
CA ASP A 30 -14.08 53.93 -23.37
C ASP A 30 -14.41 52.81 -24.35
N GLU A 31 -14.63 53.12 -25.63
CA GLU A 31 -14.82 52.12 -26.68
C GLU A 31 -13.60 51.20 -26.89
N LYS A 32 -12.37 51.77 -26.82
CA LYS A 32 -11.12 50.98 -26.91
C LYS A 32 -10.98 50.05 -25.69
N VAL A 33 -11.27 50.56 -24.49
CA VAL A 33 -11.22 49.75 -23.27
C VAL A 33 -12.26 48.62 -23.33
N GLN A 34 -13.50 48.94 -23.71
CA GLN A 34 -14.53 47.92 -23.86
C GLN A 34 -14.16 46.81 -24.88
N ARG A 35 -13.59 47.21 -26.02
CA ARG A 35 -13.09 46.23 -27.04
C ARG A 35 -11.94 45.42 -26.50
N ALA A 36 -10.98 45.99 -25.76
CA ALA A 36 -9.88 45.29 -25.15
C ALA A 36 -10.35 44.29 -24.08
N VAL A 37 -11.32 44.69 -23.24
CA VAL A 37 -11.93 43.81 -22.24
C VAL A 37 -12.68 42.65 -22.90
N ALA A 38 -13.50 42.94 -23.93
CA ALA A 38 -14.23 41.89 -24.65
C ALA A 38 -13.30 40.90 -25.35
N SER A 39 -12.21 41.39 -25.96
CA SER A 39 -11.16 40.54 -26.57
C SER A 39 -10.47 39.68 -25.52
N SER A 40 -10.09 40.26 -24.38
CA SER A 40 -9.47 39.49 -23.28
C SER A 40 -10.40 38.42 -22.71
N GLN A 41 -11.68 38.74 -22.54
CA GLN A 41 -12.68 37.74 -22.11
C GLN A 41 -12.85 36.61 -23.11
N SER A 42 -12.87 36.92 -24.42
CA SER A 42 -12.93 35.90 -25.47
C SER A 42 -11.71 34.94 -25.45
N ILE A 43 -10.51 35.53 -25.31
CA ILE A 43 -9.25 34.71 -25.21
C ILE A 43 -9.25 33.85 -23.94
N LEU A 44 -9.69 34.40 -22.82
CA LEU A 44 -9.79 33.67 -21.56
C LEU A 44 -10.80 32.51 -21.67
N ASN A 45 -11.98 32.77 -22.26
CA ASN A 45 -12.98 31.71 -22.45
C ASN A 45 -12.49 30.58 -23.35
N LEU A 46 -11.82 30.89 -24.44
CA LEU A 46 -11.21 29.90 -25.34
C LEU A 46 -10.10 29.11 -24.63
N SER A 47 -9.29 29.76 -23.81
CA SER A 47 -8.24 29.10 -23.03
C SER A 47 -8.82 28.16 -21.98
N ILE A 48 -9.88 28.58 -21.27
CA ILE A 48 -10.59 27.77 -20.28
C ILE A 48 -11.23 26.56 -20.96
N GLU A 49 -11.90 26.76 -22.10
CA GLU A 49 -12.56 25.68 -22.83
C GLU A 49 -11.55 24.65 -23.37
N ASN A 50 -10.40 25.09 -23.88
CA ASN A 50 -9.34 24.21 -24.33
C ASN A 50 -8.73 23.43 -23.18
N THR A 51 -8.50 24.09 -22.03
CA THR A 51 -7.99 23.43 -20.82
C THR A 51 -9.00 22.41 -20.29
N ALA A 52 -10.27 22.75 -20.26
CA ALA A 52 -11.33 21.83 -19.85
C ALA A 52 -11.39 20.59 -20.77
N ARG A 53 -11.37 20.78 -22.08
CA ARG A 53 -11.35 19.65 -23.06
C ARG A 53 -10.12 18.75 -22.85
N HIS A 54 -8.96 19.36 -22.62
CA HIS A 54 -7.73 18.59 -22.37
C HIS A 54 -7.81 17.81 -21.06
N LEU A 55 -8.37 18.40 -19.99
CA LEU A 55 -8.56 17.72 -18.72
C LEU A 55 -9.58 16.57 -18.82
N TYR A 56 -10.71 16.78 -19.49
CA TYR A 56 -11.69 15.72 -19.73
C TYR A 56 -11.08 14.56 -20.53
N GLY A 57 -10.34 14.85 -21.59
CA GLY A 57 -9.65 13.80 -22.37
C GLY A 57 -8.63 13.02 -21.54
N ARG A 58 -7.91 13.67 -20.63
CA ARG A 58 -7.01 12.97 -19.70
C ARG A 58 -7.76 12.16 -18.65
N MET A 59 -8.87 12.65 -18.13
CA MET A 59 -9.72 11.90 -17.20
C MET A 59 -10.29 10.64 -17.84
N ASP A 60 -10.79 10.73 -19.06
CA ASP A 60 -11.29 9.57 -19.80
C ASP A 60 -10.17 8.55 -20.06
N ALA A 61 -8.99 9.01 -20.44
CA ALA A 61 -7.82 8.14 -20.61
C ALA A 61 -7.39 7.45 -19.31
N ILE A 62 -7.40 8.17 -18.18
CA ILE A 62 -7.08 7.61 -16.86
C ILE A 62 -8.14 6.58 -16.46
N THR A 63 -9.43 6.90 -16.65
CA THR A 63 -10.53 5.99 -16.33
C THR A 63 -10.47 4.71 -17.17
N THR A 64 -10.21 4.84 -18.48
CA THR A 64 -10.06 3.70 -19.38
C THR A 64 -8.86 2.84 -18.99
N ASN A 65 -7.72 3.45 -18.69
CA ASN A 65 -6.52 2.73 -18.25
C ASN A 65 -6.74 2.05 -16.89
N SER A 66 -7.42 2.73 -15.94
CA SER A 66 -7.77 2.15 -14.64
C SER A 66 -8.69 0.93 -14.79
N ASN A 67 -9.67 0.99 -15.68
CA ASN A 67 -10.56 -0.14 -15.96
C ASN A 67 -9.80 -1.32 -16.60
N GLN A 68 -8.91 -1.05 -17.56
CA GLN A 68 -8.07 -2.08 -18.17
C GLN A 68 -7.13 -2.75 -17.18
N VAL A 69 -6.51 -1.96 -16.28
CA VAL A 69 -5.67 -2.50 -15.20
C VAL A 69 -6.50 -3.33 -14.22
N SER A 70 -7.71 -2.89 -13.88
CA SER A 70 -8.62 -3.63 -13.00
C SER A 70 -9.08 -4.95 -13.63
N GLU A 71 -9.40 -4.97 -14.92
CA GLU A 71 -9.76 -6.20 -15.65
C GLU A 71 -8.58 -7.16 -15.78
N ALA A 72 -7.39 -6.64 -16.09
CA ALA A 72 -6.17 -7.43 -16.14
C ALA A 72 -5.82 -8.03 -14.76
N LEU A 73 -6.01 -7.24 -13.69
CA LEU A 73 -5.83 -7.70 -12.32
C LEU A 73 -6.83 -8.80 -11.97
N ASN A 74 -8.12 -8.60 -12.25
CA ASN A 74 -9.16 -9.61 -12.04
C ASN A 74 -8.91 -10.89 -12.83
N THR A 75 -8.46 -10.78 -14.06
CA THR A 75 -8.09 -11.95 -14.89
C THR A 75 -6.88 -12.67 -14.30
N SER A 76 -5.89 -11.92 -13.84
CA SER A 76 -4.71 -12.48 -13.17
C SER A 76 -5.07 -13.17 -11.85
N VAL A 77 -5.92 -12.53 -11.03
CA VAL A 77 -6.43 -13.10 -9.78
C VAL A 77 -7.23 -14.38 -10.04
N ASN A 78 -8.13 -14.40 -11.02
CA ASN A 78 -8.89 -15.59 -11.38
C ASN A 78 -8.00 -16.71 -11.92
N THR A 79 -6.98 -16.37 -12.72
CA THR A 79 -5.98 -17.32 -13.20
C THR A 79 -5.16 -17.91 -12.05
N LEU A 80 -4.81 -17.08 -11.06
CA LEU A 80 -4.15 -17.52 -9.83
C LEU A 80 -5.08 -18.41 -9.00
N LEU A 81 -6.34 -18.02 -8.80
CA LEU A 81 -7.33 -18.83 -8.06
C LEU A 81 -7.50 -20.22 -8.69
N ASN A 82 -7.60 -20.31 -10.01
CA ASN A 82 -7.67 -21.58 -10.73
C ASN A 82 -6.40 -22.42 -10.60
N LYS A 83 -5.23 -21.77 -10.46
CA LYS A 83 -3.97 -22.48 -10.15
C LYS A 83 -3.90 -22.97 -8.70
N PHE A 84 -4.64 -22.35 -7.78
CA PHE A 84 -4.70 -22.75 -6.36
C PHE A 84 -5.53 -24.00 -6.07
N GLU A 85 -6.31 -24.52 -7.03
CA GLU A 85 -7.02 -25.78 -6.86
C GLU A 85 -6.08 -27.00 -6.73
N ASN A 86 -4.83 -26.87 -7.18
CA ASN A 86 -3.81 -27.91 -6.99
C ASN A 86 -2.87 -27.53 -5.84
N SER A 87 -2.80 -28.36 -4.79
CA SER A 87 -1.96 -28.15 -3.61
C SER A 87 -0.47 -27.96 -3.93
N SER A 88 0.04 -28.62 -4.98
CA SER A 88 1.41 -28.46 -5.47
C SER A 88 1.69 -27.06 -6.05
N SER A 89 0.74 -26.51 -6.83
CA SER A 89 0.87 -25.15 -7.40
C SER A 89 0.79 -24.07 -6.33
N LYS A 90 0.01 -24.30 -5.25
CA LYS A 90 -0.07 -23.41 -4.10
C LYS A 90 1.27 -23.36 -3.35
N GLY A 91 1.89 -24.53 -3.11
CA GLY A 91 3.20 -24.61 -2.46
C GLY A 91 4.26 -23.84 -3.24
N GLN A 92 4.37 -24.09 -4.54
CA GLN A 92 5.35 -23.41 -5.39
C GLN A 92 5.14 -21.89 -5.46
N LEU A 93 3.90 -21.42 -5.46
CA LEU A 93 3.63 -19.97 -5.40
C LEU A 93 4.07 -19.37 -4.07
N SER A 94 3.79 -20.03 -2.95
CA SER A 94 4.21 -19.59 -1.62
C SER A 94 5.73 -19.55 -1.49
N GLU A 95 6.44 -20.53 -2.03
CA GLU A 95 7.90 -20.55 -2.10
C GLU A 95 8.45 -19.40 -2.96
N ASN A 96 7.85 -19.11 -4.12
CA ASN A 96 8.25 -18.00 -4.97
C ASN A 96 8.02 -16.65 -4.31
N LEU A 97 6.92 -16.47 -3.59
CA LEU A 97 6.65 -15.25 -2.82
C LEU A 97 7.71 -15.05 -1.73
N LEU A 98 8.00 -16.09 -0.97
CA LEU A 98 9.05 -16.06 0.06
C LEU A 98 10.43 -15.76 -0.54
N PHE A 99 10.76 -16.37 -1.68
CA PHE A 99 12.00 -16.10 -2.41
C PHE A 99 12.15 -14.62 -2.75
N ASN A 100 11.10 -13.99 -3.28
CA ASN A 100 11.10 -12.55 -3.59
C ASN A 100 11.26 -11.71 -2.33
N VAL A 101 10.54 -12.03 -1.25
CA VAL A 101 10.67 -11.32 0.04
C VAL A 101 12.10 -11.40 0.58
N LEU A 102 12.74 -12.57 0.51
CA LEU A 102 14.14 -12.74 0.94
C LEU A 102 15.10 -11.95 0.03
N GLY A 103 14.87 -11.92 -1.29
CA GLY A 103 15.63 -11.13 -2.23
C GLY A 103 15.55 -9.62 -1.95
N ASP A 104 14.36 -9.13 -1.65
CA ASP A 104 14.13 -7.72 -1.31
C ASP A 104 14.75 -7.34 0.05
N LEU A 105 14.67 -8.24 1.04
CA LEU A 105 15.26 -8.02 2.36
C LEU A 105 16.79 -8.07 2.35
N TYR A 106 17.37 -8.89 1.49
CA TYR A 106 18.82 -9.15 1.44
C TYR A 106 19.37 -9.04 0.00
N PRO A 107 19.37 -7.84 -0.61
CA PRO A 107 19.72 -7.66 -2.02
C PRO A 107 21.17 -8.02 -2.37
N THR A 108 22.06 -8.14 -1.37
CA THR A 108 23.45 -8.54 -1.55
C THR A 108 23.69 -10.02 -1.22
N ALA A 109 22.66 -10.76 -0.82
CA ALA A 109 22.75 -12.17 -0.48
C ALA A 109 22.52 -13.07 -1.70
N GLU A 110 23.08 -14.25 -1.65
CA GLU A 110 22.74 -15.33 -2.56
C GLU A 110 21.51 -16.07 -2.00
N VAL A 111 20.36 -15.90 -2.65
CA VAL A 111 19.11 -16.61 -2.31
C VAL A 111 18.92 -17.72 -3.34
N LEU A 112 18.87 -18.97 -2.91
CA LEU A 112 18.79 -20.14 -3.79
C LEU A 112 17.53 -20.94 -3.48
N GLN A 113 16.71 -21.22 -4.50
CA GLN A 113 15.64 -22.21 -4.38
C GLN A 113 16.25 -23.63 -4.49
N VAL A 114 16.16 -24.39 -3.42
CA VAL A 114 16.78 -25.73 -3.32
C VAL A 114 15.74 -26.84 -3.21
N GLY A 115 14.46 -26.51 -3.12
CA GLY A 115 13.35 -27.45 -2.92
C GLY A 115 13.19 -28.54 -3.99
N GLN A 116 13.88 -28.44 -5.13
CA GLN A 116 13.92 -29.51 -6.16
C GLN A 116 14.85 -30.66 -5.81
N THR A 117 15.76 -30.46 -4.87
CA THR A 117 16.70 -31.46 -4.41
C THR A 117 16.17 -32.12 -3.13
N LYS A 118 16.33 -33.42 -2.95
CA LYS A 118 15.93 -34.08 -1.70
C LYS A 118 16.81 -33.60 -0.54
N GLU A 119 16.21 -33.46 0.62
CA GLU A 119 16.91 -33.16 1.89
C GLU A 119 17.62 -31.79 1.92
N THR A 120 17.07 -30.79 1.23
CA THR A 120 17.67 -29.46 1.13
C THR A 120 16.76 -28.30 1.64
N GLY A 121 15.55 -28.61 2.13
CA GLY A 121 14.55 -27.57 2.43
C GLY A 121 14.07 -26.82 1.18
N ASP A 122 13.46 -25.66 1.31
CA ASP A 122 12.87 -24.90 0.20
C ASP A 122 13.82 -23.82 -0.33
N ILE A 123 14.41 -22.99 0.56
CA ILE A 123 15.28 -21.87 0.19
C ILE A 123 16.53 -21.85 1.05
N MET A 124 17.68 -21.61 0.43
CA MET A 124 18.94 -21.36 1.13
C MET A 124 19.33 -19.88 1.01
N LEU A 125 19.57 -19.23 2.14
CA LEU A 125 20.04 -17.85 2.24
C LEU A 125 21.51 -17.83 2.65
N ARG A 126 22.38 -17.38 1.76
CA ARG A 126 23.82 -17.20 2.01
C ARG A 126 24.17 -15.73 2.00
N ARG A 127 24.83 -15.28 3.05
CA ARG A 127 25.23 -13.88 3.24
C ARG A 127 26.70 -13.81 3.64
N ASN A 128 27.40 -12.79 3.17
CA ASN A 128 28.79 -12.58 3.53
C ASN A 128 28.91 -12.35 5.05
N ASP A 129 29.86 -13.02 5.68
CA ASP A 129 30.18 -12.91 7.11
C ASP A 129 28.99 -13.16 8.07
N ARG A 130 28.00 -13.94 7.61
CA ARG A 130 26.82 -14.33 8.38
C ARG A 130 26.55 -15.83 8.24
N PRO A 131 25.88 -16.44 9.23
CA PRO A 131 25.46 -17.83 9.12
C PRO A 131 24.63 -18.07 7.86
N THR A 132 24.88 -19.23 7.22
CA THR A 132 23.98 -19.74 6.16
C THR A 132 22.71 -20.23 6.81
N VAL A 133 21.57 -19.84 6.25
CA VAL A 133 20.25 -20.18 6.79
C VAL A 133 19.44 -20.97 5.78
N LEU A 134 18.98 -22.15 6.18
CA LEU A 134 17.99 -22.93 5.45
C LEU A 134 16.58 -22.49 5.86
N VAL A 135 15.73 -22.22 4.90
CA VAL A 135 14.33 -21.83 5.15
C VAL A 135 13.40 -22.90 4.60
N GLU A 136 12.56 -23.43 5.47
CA GLU A 136 11.46 -24.34 5.14
C GLU A 136 10.14 -23.54 5.24
N ASN A 137 9.30 -23.65 4.22
CA ASN A 137 8.05 -22.87 4.11
C ASN A 137 6.83 -23.80 4.02
N LYS A 138 5.86 -23.61 4.91
CA LYS A 138 4.61 -24.36 4.91
C LYS A 138 3.41 -23.43 4.81
N ASP A 139 2.70 -23.47 3.69
CA ASP A 139 1.48 -22.71 3.47
C ASP A 139 0.23 -23.55 3.75
N TRP A 140 0.06 -23.95 5.00
CA TRP A 140 -1.06 -24.75 5.46
C TRP A 140 -2.02 -23.93 6.33
N THR A 141 -3.33 -24.14 6.17
CA THR A 141 -4.38 -23.50 6.99
C THR A 141 -4.57 -24.20 8.35
N ARG A 142 -4.10 -25.43 8.48
CA ARG A 142 -4.10 -26.23 9.72
C ARG A 142 -2.69 -26.21 10.32
N PRO A 143 -2.54 -26.50 11.62
CA PRO A 143 -1.24 -26.64 12.25
C PRO A 143 -0.34 -27.63 11.51
N VAL A 144 0.92 -27.28 11.32
CA VAL A 144 1.91 -28.13 10.68
C VAL A 144 2.24 -29.29 11.62
N PRO A 145 2.13 -30.55 11.17
CA PRO A 145 2.34 -31.69 12.04
C PRO A 145 3.83 -31.96 12.32
N GLN A 146 4.10 -32.70 13.40
CA GLN A 146 5.43 -32.95 13.92
C GLN A 146 6.36 -33.71 12.92
N ASN A 147 5.83 -34.52 11.99
CA ASN A 147 6.62 -35.20 10.98
C ASN A 147 7.32 -34.20 10.02
N GLU A 148 6.71 -33.06 9.70
CA GLU A 148 7.33 -32.00 8.89
C GLU A 148 8.47 -31.34 9.67
N VAL A 149 8.27 -31.09 10.96
CA VAL A 149 9.32 -30.56 11.85
C VAL A 149 10.51 -31.55 11.92
N SER A 150 10.23 -32.84 12.07
CA SER A 150 11.29 -33.87 12.11
C SER A 150 12.04 -33.97 10.79
N LYS A 151 11.35 -33.76 9.66
CA LYS A 151 12.00 -33.70 8.34
C LYS A 151 12.95 -32.49 8.26
N PHE A 152 12.48 -31.31 8.67
CA PHE A 152 13.29 -30.11 8.68
C PHE A 152 14.55 -30.24 9.55
N ILE A 153 14.43 -30.81 10.76
CA ILE A 153 15.58 -31.05 11.65
C ILE A 153 16.62 -31.91 10.96
N ARG A 154 16.18 -32.99 10.27
CA ARG A 154 17.08 -33.87 9.51
C ARG A 154 17.78 -33.11 8.37
N ASP A 155 17.03 -32.29 7.63
CA ASP A 155 17.59 -31.53 6.51
C ASP A 155 18.63 -30.50 7.01
N ILE A 156 18.40 -29.86 8.17
CA ILE A 156 19.36 -28.99 8.88
C ILE A 156 20.65 -29.77 9.24
N ASP A 157 20.52 -30.98 9.77
CA ASP A 157 21.66 -31.78 10.16
C ASP A 157 22.52 -32.19 8.95
N ILE A 158 21.87 -32.56 7.84
CA ILE A 158 22.53 -32.91 6.57
C ILE A 158 23.24 -31.69 5.96
N GLN A 159 22.56 -30.55 5.91
CA GLN A 159 23.09 -29.31 5.33
C GLN A 159 24.11 -28.59 6.24
N ARG A 160 24.20 -28.98 7.51
CA ARG A 160 25.10 -28.41 8.53
C ARG A 160 24.99 -26.89 8.64
N CYS A 161 23.80 -26.35 8.54
CA CYS A 161 23.50 -24.91 8.66
C CYS A 161 22.39 -24.69 9.68
N SER A 162 22.20 -23.45 10.12
CA SER A 162 21.04 -23.05 10.92
C SER A 162 19.79 -22.94 10.06
N GLY A 163 18.60 -22.93 10.66
CA GLY A 163 17.38 -22.95 9.87
C GLY A 163 16.20 -22.21 10.47
N ILE A 164 15.28 -21.83 9.59
CA ILE A 164 14.01 -21.18 9.92
C ILE A 164 12.88 -22.02 9.36
N PHE A 165 11.94 -22.41 10.21
CA PHE A 165 10.71 -23.07 9.82
C PHE A 165 9.55 -22.10 9.85
N LEU A 166 8.99 -21.77 8.70
CA LEU A 166 7.91 -20.78 8.52
C LEU A 166 6.58 -21.50 8.28
N SER A 167 5.58 -21.20 9.11
CA SER A 167 4.19 -21.53 8.84
C SER A 167 3.45 -20.27 8.40
N GLN A 168 2.89 -20.24 7.19
CA GLN A 168 2.29 -19.04 6.62
C GLN A 168 0.94 -18.68 7.24
N ASN A 169 0.08 -19.68 7.47
CA ASN A 169 -1.32 -19.43 7.88
C ASN A 169 -1.75 -20.18 9.15
N GLY A 170 -0.88 -20.97 9.76
CA GLY A 170 -1.21 -21.76 10.93
C GLY A 170 -0.08 -21.83 11.94
N GLY A 171 -0.31 -22.56 13.03
CA GLY A 171 0.71 -22.87 14.02
C GLY A 171 1.60 -24.05 13.58
N ILE A 172 2.59 -24.37 14.41
CA ILE A 172 3.45 -25.54 14.29
C ILE A 172 3.23 -26.39 15.54
N THR A 173 2.90 -27.67 15.35
CA THR A 173 2.55 -28.57 16.45
C THR A 173 3.75 -28.74 17.40
N CYS A 174 3.51 -28.61 18.70
CA CYS A 174 4.50 -28.72 19.77
C CYS A 174 5.66 -27.70 19.67
N ARG A 175 5.39 -26.53 19.09
CA ARG A 175 6.32 -25.40 19.04
C ARG A 175 5.58 -24.12 19.39
N GLU A 176 6.27 -23.20 20.06
CA GLU A 176 5.79 -21.84 20.30
C GLU A 176 6.20 -20.89 19.16
N ASN A 177 5.54 -19.76 19.07
CA ASN A 177 5.91 -18.75 18.07
C ASN A 177 7.24 -18.08 18.43
N PHE A 178 8.18 -18.03 17.49
CA PHE A 178 9.57 -17.61 17.68
C PHE A 178 10.36 -18.49 18.70
N GLU A 179 9.93 -19.72 18.90
CA GLU A 179 10.72 -20.69 19.67
C GLU A 179 12.07 -20.94 18.97
N VAL A 180 13.11 -20.95 19.77
CA VAL A 180 14.47 -21.29 19.35
C VAL A 180 14.85 -22.66 19.93
N GLU A 181 15.33 -23.54 19.08
CA GLU A 181 15.89 -24.83 19.44
C GLU A 181 17.35 -24.90 18.98
N ILE A 182 18.20 -25.52 19.77
CA ILE A 182 19.62 -25.67 19.45
C ILE A 182 19.89 -27.15 19.35
N ILE A 183 20.27 -27.59 18.15
CA ILE A 183 20.56 -28.99 17.85
C ILE A 183 21.95 -29.07 17.19
N ASN A 184 22.85 -29.85 17.74
CA ASN A 184 24.21 -30.06 17.21
C ASN A 184 24.94 -28.71 16.92
N GLY A 185 24.77 -27.72 17.81
CA GLY A 185 25.35 -26.37 17.64
C GLY A 185 24.71 -25.56 16.53
N ARG A 186 23.57 -25.97 15.98
CA ARG A 186 22.78 -25.22 14.99
C ARG A 186 21.53 -24.59 15.62
N VAL A 187 21.18 -23.41 15.17
CA VAL A 187 20.05 -22.65 15.67
C VAL A 187 18.86 -22.84 14.76
N LEU A 188 17.76 -23.33 15.28
CA LEU A 188 16.50 -23.51 14.59
C LEU A 188 15.49 -22.54 15.17
N VAL A 189 14.78 -21.80 14.30
CA VAL A 189 13.75 -20.82 14.70
C VAL A 189 12.42 -21.21 14.05
N TYR A 190 11.36 -21.29 14.87
CA TYR A 190 10.02 -21.64 14.41
C TYR A 190 9.12 -20.42 14.44
N VAL A 191 8.50 -20.05 13.30
CA VAL A 191 7.67 -18.86 13.20
C VAL A 191 6.29 -19.20 12.68
N HIS A 192 5.27 -18.74 13.39
CA HIS A 192 3.87 -18.98 13.09
C HIS A 192 3.23 -17.80 12.37
N GLU A 193 2.21 -18.08 11.55
CA GLU A 193 1.34 -17.09 10.89
C GLU A 193 2.11 -15.96 10.19
N VAL A 194 3.18 -16.32 9.49
CA VAL A 194 4.13 -15.35 8.90
C VAL A 194 3.49 -14.50 7.81
N ARG A 195 2.59 -15.08 7.01
CA ARG A 195 1.86 -14.39 5.91
C ARG A 195 2.79 -13.58 5.00
N ASN A 196 3.99 -14.10 4.78
CA ASN A 196 5.06 -13.43 4.03
C ASN A 196 5.41 -12.02 4.56
N ASP A 197 5.16 -11.72 5.85
CA ASP A 197 5.53 -10.43 6.46
C ASP A 197 7.06 -10.33 6.53
N PRO A 198 7.68 -9.38 5.80
CA PRO A 198 9.13 -9.21 5.77
C PRO A 198 9.73 -8.95 7.16
N ILE A 199 8.96 -8.35 8.06
CA ILE A 199 9.41 -8.02 9.41
C ILE A 199 9.58 -9.28 10.24
N LEU A 200 8.60 -10.22 10.19
CA LEU A 200 8.68 -11.48 10.91
C LEU A 200 9.82 -12.35 10.38
N ILE A 201 9.97 -12.43 9.05
CA ILE A 201 11.06 -13.16 8.39
C ILE A 201 12.42 -12.59 8.81
N LYS A 202 12.56 -11.25 8.73
CA LYS A 202 13.79 -10.58 9.15
C LYS A 202 14.11 -10.82 10.63
N MET A 203 13.09 -10.82 11.50
CA MET A 203 13.29 -11.09 12.94
C MET A 203 13.84 -12.49 13.18
N ALA A 204 13.33 -13.50 12.47
CA ALA A 204 13.82 -14.87 12.58
C ALA A 204 15.29 -15.00 12.14
N VAL A 205 15.65 -14.32 11.05
CA VAL A 205 17.04 -14.27 10.59
C VAL A 205 17.94 -13.53 11.58
N ASP A 206 17.48 -12.38 12.12
CA ASP A 206 18.20 -11.60 13.13
C ASP A 206 18.47 -12.42 14.42
N ILE A 207 17.58 -13.33 14.77
CA ILE A 207 17.79 -14.26 15.93
C ILE A 207 18.96 -15.21 15.64
N ILE A 208 18.98 -15.83 14.48
CA ILE A 208 20.08 -16.72 14.09
C ILE A 208 21.42 -15.95 14.08
N ASP A 209 21.41 -14.74 13.49
CA ASP A 209 22.58 -13.88 13.39
C ASP A 209 23.20 -13.47 14.72
N ARG A 210 22.40 -13.52 15.78
CA ARG A 210 22.85 -13.17 17.15
C ARG A 210 23.24 -14.42 17.93
N VAL A 211 22.44 -15.49 17.82
CA VAL A 211 22.59 -16.67 18.66
C VAL A 211 23.72 -17.56 18.16
N GLU A 212 23.85 -17.84 16.86
CA GLU A 212 24.83 -18.76 16.33
C GLU A 212 26.29 -18.31 16.55
N PRO A 213 26.67 -17.02 16.33
CA PRO A 213 28.02 -16.56 16.66
C PRO A 213 28.33 -16.65 18.16
N ALA A 214 27.37 -16.28 19.02
CA ALA A 214 27.55 -16.39 20.47
C ALA A 214 27.78 -17.84 20.93
N LEU A 215 27.08 -18.81 20.32
CA LEU A 215 27.31 -20.23 20.56
C LEU A 215 28.69 -20.67 20.11
N SER A 216 29.15 -20.19 18.97
CA SER A 216 30.48 -20.52 18.42
C SER A 216 31.60 -19.97 19.31
N GLU A 217 31.42 -18.77 19.88
CA GLU A 217 32.37 -18.18 20.85
C GLU A 217 32.46 -19.02 22.13
N VAL A 218 31.32 -19.41 22.73
CA VAL A 218 31.28 -20.24 23.94
C VAL A 218 31.96 -21.61 23.70
N THR A 219 31.71 -22.22 22.54
CA THR A 219 32.33 -23.51 22.18
C THR A 219 33.84 -23.38 21.97
N SER A 220 34.31 -22.23 21.43
CA SER A 220 35.75 -22.00 21.16
C SER A 220 36.55 -21.70 22.41
N ILE A 221 35.91 -21.19 23.47
CA ILE A 221 36.58 -20.92 24.76
C ILE A 221 36.80 -22.21 25.59
N GLY A 222 36.27 -23.35 25.13
CA GLY A 222 36.48 -24.64 25.76
C GLY A 222 35.73 -24.85 27.09
N GLU A 223 34.77 -23.99 27.41
CA GLU A 223 33.90 -24.10 28.57
C GLU A 223 32.82 -25.19 28.42
N LEU A 224 32.51 -25.55 27.20
CA LEU A 224 31.67 -26.73 26.89
C LEU A 224 32.50 -27.77 26.14
N GLY A 225 32.71 -28.93 26.74
CA GLY A 225 33.30 -30.08 26.06
C GLY A 225 32.51 -30.45 24.79
N THR A 226 33.13 -31.02 23.80
CA THR A 226 32.57 -31.37 22.48
C THR A 226 31.28 -32.21 22.50
N GLU A 227 30.81 -32.66 23.67
CA GLU A 227 29.58 -33.45 23.89
C GLU A 227 28.60 -32.82 24.88
N GLU A 228 28.90 -31.65 25.48
CA GLU A 228 27.95 -31.00 26.38
C GLU A 228 26.90 -30.20 25.58
N THR A 229 25.71 -30.75 25.54
CA THR A 229 24.49 -30.05 25.08
C THR A 229 24.21 -28.87 26.00
N ILE A 230 23.92 -27.71 25.42
CA ILE A 230 23.49 -26.53 26.18
C ILE A 230 22.37 -26.92 27.14
N PRO A 231 22.47 -26.54 28.44
CA PRO A 231 21.46 -26.89 29.43
C PRO A 231 20.07 -26.49 28.96
N LYS A 232 19.11 -27.39 29.03
CA LYS A 232 17.71 -27.14 28.60
C LYS A 232 17.09 -25.93 29.30
N GLU A 233 17.49 -25.68 30.55
CA GLU A 233 17.02 -24.55 31.32
C GLU A 233 17.50 -23.21 30.74
N LEU A 234 18.74 -23.16 30.23
CA LEU A 234 19.27 -21.98 29.56
C LEU A 234 18.54 -21.70 28.24
N VAL A 235 18.29 -22.72 27.43
CA VAL A 235 17.50 -22.60 26.18
C VAL A 235 16.09 -22.13 26.50
N LYS A 236 15.48 -22.63 27.58
CA LYS A 236 14.16 -22.19 28.03
C LYS A 236 14.16 -20.71 28.45
N GLN A 237 15.17 -20.29 29.21
CA GLN A 237 15.31 -18.89 29.59
C GLN A 237 15.52 -17.98 28.37
N MET A 238 16.38 -18.40 27.44
CA MET A 238 16.58 -17.70 26.17
C MET A 238 15.26 -17.55 25.39
N ASN A 239 14.44 -18.59 25.32
CA ASN A 239 13.14 -18.52 24.63
C ASN A 239 12.19 -17.52 25.28
N VAL A 240 12.18 -17.42 26.62
CA VAL A 240 11.38 -16.40 27.33
C VAL A 240 11.86 -15.00 27.00
N GLU A 241 13.17 -14.75 27.02
CA GLU A 241 13.75 -13.44 26.67
C GLU A 241 13.53 -13.07 25.19
N LEU A 242 13.68 -14.04 24.30
CA LEU A 242 13.44 -13.85 22.85
C LEU A 242 11.96 -13.55 22.58
N ALA A 243 11.03 -14.25 23.22
CA ALA A 243 9.60 -13.97 23.09
C ALA A 243 9.27 -12.55 23.52
N ALA A 244 9.78 -12.10 24.69
CA ALA A 244 9.60 -10.72 25.17
C ALA A 244 10.23 -9.69 24.21
N PHE A 245 11.41 -9.98 23.65
CA PHE A 245 12.07 -9.12 22.68
C PHE A 245 11.24 -9.00 21.37
N VAL A 246 10.74 -10.13 20.85
CA VAL A 246 9.91 -10.17 19.65
C VAL A 246 8.62 -9.37 19.87
N GLU A 247 7.94 -9.58 21.00
CA GLU A 247 6.72 -8.85 21.36
C GLU A 247 6.98 -7.34 21.43
N SER A 248 8.04 -6.93 22.10
CA SER A 248 8.42 -5.52 22.20
C SER A 248 8.71 -4.91 20.82
N LYS A 249 9.43 -5.62 19.97
CA LYS A 249 9.77 -5.17 18.62
C LYS A 249 8.52 -5.04 17.76
N LEU A 250 7.58 -6.00 17.82
CA LEU A 250 6.31 -5.95 17.11
C LEU A 250 5.42 -4.79 17.61
N ALA A 251 5.38 -4.53 18.90
CA ALA A 251 4.65 -3.39 19.47
C ALA A 251 5.17 -2.06 18.93
N ILE A 252 6.49 -1.87 18.84
CA ILE A 252 7.11 -0.68 18.26
C ILE A 252 6.75 -0.53 16.77
N VAL A 253 6.86 -1.61 16.00
CA VAL A 253 6.52 -1.62 14.57
C VAL A 253 5.05 -1.28 14.36
N ASN A 254 4.13 -1.86 15.13
CA ASN A 254 2.70 -1.59 15.04
C ASN A 254 2.37 -0.14 15.41
N THR A 255 3.05 0.40 16.41
CA THR A 255 2.94 1.83 16.78
C THR A 255 3.38 2.72 15.63
N ALA A 256 4.51 2.43 14.99
CA ALA A 256 5.01 3.17 13.83
C ALA A 256 4.06 3.10 12.64
N LYS A 257 3.52 1.90 12.31
CA LYS A 257 2.51 1.73 11.25
C LYS A 257 1.23 2.53 11.53
N THR A 258 0.76 2.52 12.78
CA THR A 258 -0.43 3.28 13.21
C THR A 258 -0.19 4.78 13.11
N PHE A 259 0.98 5.26 13.55
CA PHE A 259 1.38 6.65 13.43
C PHE A 259 1.46 7.10 11.97
N GLN A 260 2.11 6.31 11.11
CA GLN A 260 2.17 6.57 9.67
C GLN A 260 0.77 6.67 9.04
N LYS A 261 -0.13 5.74 9.38
CA LYS A 261 -1.51 5.76 8.88
C LYS A 261 -2.25 7.03 9.33
N THR A 262 -2.03 7.45 10.58
CA THR A 262 -2.63 8.68 11.12
C THR A 262 -2.11 9.91 10.41
N LEU A 263 -0.80 9.99 10.15
CA LEU A 263 -0.18 11.10 9.40
C LEU A 263 -0.73 11.18 7.97
N LEU A 264 -0.80 10.05 7.26
CA LEU A 264 -1.36 10.01 5.90
C LEU A 264 -2.81 10.49 5.90
N LYS A 265 -3.63 10.04 6.87
CA LYS A 265 -4.99 10.53 7.00
C LYS A 265 -5.06 12.03 7.25
N GLN A 266 -4.19 12.58 8.11
CA GLN A 266 -4.13 14.02 8.35
C GLN A 266 -3.73 14.81 7.09
N LEU A 267 -2.83 14.25 6.26
CA LEU A 267 -2.48 14.85 4.97
C LEU A 267 -3.66 14.83 3.99
N ASP A 268 -4.40 13.73 3.93
CA ASP A 268 -5.60 13.59 3.09
C ASP A 268 -6.74 14.53 3.57
N ASP A 269 -6.81 14.80 4.87
CA ASP A 269 -7.81 15.71 5.47
C ASP A 269 -7.45 17.19 5.30
N LEU A 270 -6.27 17.53 4.77
CA LEU A 270 -5.90 18.92 4.46
C LEU A 270 -6.85 19.48 3.39
N ARG A 271 -7.53 20.56 3.76
CA ARG A 271 -8.50 21.24 2.91
C ARG A 271 -7.97 22.58 2.44
N MET A 272 -8.41 23.00 1.28
CA MET A 272 -8.20 24.34 0.74
C MET A 272 -9.56 25.05 0.66
N PRO A 273 -10.11 25.52 1.79
CA PRO A 273 -11.51 25.99 1.86
C PRO A 273 -11.81 27.10 0.86
N ALA A 274 -10.91 28.05 0.67
CA ALA A 274 -11.10 29.13 -0.30
C ALA A 274 -11.14 28.62 -1.76
N LEU A 275 -10.34 27.59 -2.10
CA LEU A 275 -10.37 26.98 -3.43
C LEU A 275 -11.63 26.13 -3.61
N GLU A 276 -12.01 25.35 -2.60
CA GLU A 276 -13.23 24.54 -2.61
C GLU A 276 -14.48 25.41 -2.75
N GLU A 277 -14.54 26.54 -2.04
CA GLU A 277 -15.63 27.52 -2.13
C GLU A 277 -15.68 28.15 -3.52
N TYR A 278 -14.54 28.57 -4.06
CA TYR A 278 -14.45 29.15 -5.40
C TYR A 278 -14.88 28.15 -6.49
N LEU A 279 -14.39 26.91 -6.41
CA LEU A 279 -14.77 25.86 -7.36
C LEU A 279 -16.24 25.45 -7.18
N GLY A 280 -16.72 25.35 -5.94
CA GLY A 280 -18.12 25.06 -5.63
C GLY A 280 -19.05 26.13 -6.20
N ALA A 281 -18.75 27.41 -5.99
CA ALA A 281 -19.55 28.51 -6.53
C ALA A 281 -19.59 28.54 -8.07
N ARG A 282 -18.50 28.13 -8.74
CA ARG A 282 -18.37 28.21 -10.20
C ARG A 282 -18.86 26.96 -10.93
N PHE A 283 -18.81 25.80 -10.30
CA PHE A 283 -19.16 24.49 -10.90
C PHE A 283 -20.41 23.83 -10.32
N SER A 284 -20.99 24.36 -9.22
CA SER A 284 -22.23 23.82 -8.63
C SER A 284 -23.49 24.09 -9.45
N THR A 285 -23.40 24.81 -10.57
CA THR A 285 -24.53 25.00 -11.49
C THR A 285 -24.83 23.78 -12.37
N THR A 286 -24.04 22.73 -12.33
CA THR A 286 -24.20 21.57 -13.25
C THR A 286 -24.54 20.24 -12.57
N THR A 287 -24.55 20.14 -11.24
CA THR A 287 -24.70 18.81 -10.58
C THR A 287 -25.83 18.69 -9.56
N ASN A 288 -26.65 19.72 -9.37
CA ASN A 288 -27.81 19.63 -8.44
C ASN A 288 -29.14 19.21 -9.12
N ALA A 289 -29.12 18.61 -10.29
CA ALA A 289 -30.25 17.83 -10.75
C ALA A 289 -30.20 16.44 -10.09
N GLY A 290 -30.47 16.42 -8.77
CA GLY A 290 -30.65 15.14 -8.06
C GLY A 290 -31.62 14.24 -8.82
N TYR A 291 -31.40 12.93 -8.74
CA TYR A 291 -32.30 11.94 -9.35
C TYR A 291 -33.69 12.06 -8.73
N LYS A 292 -34.65 12.66 -9.49
CA LYS A 292 -36.02 12.90 -9.04
C LYS A 292 -36.84 11.61 -9.04
N CYS A 293 -37.72 11.49 -8.08
CA CYS A 293 -38.73 10.43 -8.06
C CYS A 293 -39.75 10.67 -9.18
N GLU A 294 -40.21 9.62 -9.84
CA GLU A 294 -41.22 9.68 -10.90
C GLU A 294 -42.66 9.86 -10.38
N PHE A 295 -42.84 9.68 -9.05
CA PHE A 295 -44.15 9.68 -8.41
C PHE A 295 -44.36 10.87 -7.46
N CYS A 296 -43.28 11.60 -7.08
CA CYS A 296 -43.35 12.78 -6.22
C CYS A 296 -42.11 13.67 -6.44
N ASP A 297 -42.09 14.84 -5.80
CA ASP A 297 -41.00 15.84 -5.94
C ASP A 297 -39.71 15.49 -5.17
N TYR A 298 -39.62 14.32 -4.57
CA TYR A 298 -38.42 13.88 -3.88
C TYR A 298 -37.23 13.74 -4.82
N ALA A 299 -36.12 14.37 -4.48
CA ALA A 299 -34.85 14.25 -5.19
C ALA A 299 -33.76 13.67 -4.28
N HIS A 300 -32.91 12.81 -4.84
CA HIS A 300 -31.79 12.22 -4.11
C HIS A 300 -30.50 12.37 -4.91
N PRO A 301 -29.36 12.68 -4.26
CA PRO A 301 -28.08 12.90 -4.96
C PRO A 301 -27.57 11.66 -5.68
N THR A 302 -28.03 10.45 -5.33
CA THR A 302 -27.60 9.21 -5.99
C THR A 302 -28.76 8.45 -6.63
N LYS A 303 -28.48 7.74 -7.73
CA LYS A 303 -29.43 6.88 -8.44
C LYS A 303 -29.97 5.75 -7.54
N GLN A 304 -29.12 5.22 -6.66
CA GLN A 304 -29.51 4.16 -5.72
C GLN A 304 -30.49 4.66 -4.65
N GLY A 305 -30.25 5.86 -4.09
CA GLY A 305 -31.15 6.48 -3.11
C GLY A 305 -32.51 6.80 -3.72
N ARG A 306 -32.59 7.29 -4.98
CA ARG A 306 -33.84 7.43 -5.71
C ARG A 306 -34.57 6.09 -5.86
N ALA A 307 -33.86 5.02 -6.28
CA ALA A 307 -34.46 3.70 -6.45
C ALA A 307 -34.98 3.11 -5.13
N ALA A 308 -34.32 3.36 -4.01
CA ALA A 308 -34.77 2.98 -2.67
C ALA A 308 -36.06 3.71 -2.29
N HIS A 309 -36.10 5.05 -2.48
CA HIS A 309 -37.31 5.84 -2.25
C HIS A 309 -38.47 5.41 -3.13
N MET A 310 -38.25 5.17 -4.43
CA MET A 310 -39.31 4.75 -5.37
C MET A 310 -39.99 3.43 -4.97
N ARG A 311 -39.31 2.51 -4.28
CA ARG A 311 -39.88 1.28 -3.77
C ARG A 311 -40.92 1.51 -2.66
N GLY A 312 -40.69 2.52 -1.82
CA GLY A 312 -41.54 2.91 -0.69
C GLY A 312 -42.31 4.22 -0.89
N CYS A 313 -42.34 4.79 -2.10
CA CYS A 313 -42.97 6.07 -2.33
C CYS A 313 -44.51 6.03 -2.08
N PRO A 314 -45.05 6.88 -1.19
CA PRO A 314 -46.45 6.91 -0.86
C PRO A 314 -47.34 7.31 -2.05
N HIS A 315 -46.80 7.99 -3.04
CA HIS A 315 -47.53 8.42 -4.25
C HIS A 315 -47.46 7.37 -5.41
N ARG A 316 -46.80 6.25 -5.19
CA ARG A 316 -46.78 5.14 -6.15
C ARG A 316 -48.12 4.41 -6.10
N LYS A 317 -48.98 4.57 -7.12
CA LYS A 317 -50.20 3.80 -7.24
C LYS A 317 -49.89 2.30 -7.23
N LYS A 318 -50.42 1.55 -6.27
CA LYS A 318 -50.37 0.08 -6.31
C LYS A 318 -51.14 -0.39 -7.55
N PRO A 319 -50.65 -1.39 -8.31
CA PRO A 319 -51.43 -2.00 -9.37
C PRO A 319 -52.71 -2.59 -8.75
N PRO A 320 -53.86 -2.58 -9.44
CA PRO A 320 -55.06 -3.21 -8.95
C PRO A 320 -54.78 -4.70 -8.68
N GLN A 321 -55.13 -5.17 -7.50
CA GLN A 321 -55.09 -6.60 -7.20
C GLN A 321 -56.21 -7.23 -8.05
N GLU A 322 -55.82 -8.07 -8.98
CA GLU A 322 -56.75 -8.97 -9.63
C GLU A 322 -57.33 -9.93 -8.58
N ILE A 323 -58.65 -9.91 -8.45
CA ILE A 323 -59.46 -10.79 -7.58
C ILE A 323 -59.63 -12.13 -8.30
#